data_9f69bba4e0dd4ce26065f487be257df0
#
_entry.id   9f69bba4e0dd4ce26065f487be257df0
#
_cell.length_a   1.000
_cell.length_b   1.000
_cell.length_c   1.000
_cell.angle_alpha   90.00
_cell.angle_beta   90.00
_cell.angle_gamma   90.00
#
_symmetry.space_group_name_H-M   'P 1'
#
loop_
_entity.id
_entity.type
_entity.pdbx_description
1 polymer ?
#
loop_
_entity_poly.entity_id
_entity_poly.type
_entity_poly.pdbx_seq_one_letter_code
_entity_poly.pdbx_strand_id
1 'polypeptide(L)'
;MNIRTVENAIVEKLKLSFPEILVKGFPDKPSEFILLHQIGALLVHYQGSNYTNSNALGIISQENKKEFAITVVTRNLRANQGAYEYIDNVKAVLTGFQPDECSKLMPLKDYFISENSGIWQYGINFSLTTTNIQNY
;
A
#
# COMPACT_ATOMS: atom_id res chain seq x y z
N MET A 1 16.05 3.38 -6.61
CA MET A 1 14.83 2.86 -5.95
C MET A 1 13.75 2.63 -6.98
N ASN A 2 13.25 1.43 -7.14
CA ASN A 2 12.19 1.16 -8.08
C ASN A 2 10.89 0.77 -7.36
N ILE A 3 9.79 0.78 -8.11
CA ILE A 3 8.45 0.53 -7.60
C ILE A 3 8.36 -0.84 -6.92
N ARG A 4 8.92 -1.86 -7.55
CA ARG A 4 8.87 -3.23 -7.02
C ARG A 4 9.60 -3.37 -5.68
N THR A 5 10.73 -2.67 -5.52
CA THR A 5 11.48 -2.69 -4.26
C THR A 5 10.66 -2.08 -3.12
N VAL A 6 9.96 -0.97 -3.38
CA VAL A 6 9.10 -0.34 -2.37
C VAL A 6 7.91 -1.25 -2.05
N GLU A 7 7.26 -1.81 -3.06
CA GLU A 7 6.15 -2.74 -2.86
C GLU A 7 6.59 -3.92 -1.98
N ASN A 8 7.73 -4.52 -2.30
CA ASN A 8 8.25 -5.65 -1.52
C ASN A 8 8.54 -5.27 -0.06
N ALA A 9 9.07 -4.07 0.17
CA ALA A 9 9.33 -3.58 1.53
C ALA A 9 8.02 -3.47 2.32
N ILE A 10 6.96 -2.95 1.71
CA ILE A 10 5.64 -2.86 2.33
C ILE A 10 5.07 -4.24 2.63
N VAL A 11 5.15 -5.15 1.65
CA VAL A 11 4.68 -6.54 1.82
C VAL A 11 5.38 -7.22 2.99
N GLU A 12 6.71 -7.11 3.08
CA GLU A 12 7.47 -7.74 4.15
C GLU A 12 7.12 -7.13 5.51
N LYS A 13 6.94 -5.83 5.60
CA LYS A 13 6.51 -5.16 6.84
C LYS A 13 5.15 -5.68 7.30
N LEU A 14 4.21 -5.83 6.38
CA LEU A 14 2.88 -6.34 6.71
C LEU A 14 2.90 -7.82 7.10
N LYS A 15 3.73 -8.64 6.43
CA LYS A 15 3.89 -10.05 6.80
C LYS A 15 4.37 -10.22 8.22
N LEU A 16 5.34 -9.41 8.64
CA LEU A 16 5.87 -9.46 10.01
C LEU A 16 4.82 -9.05 11.04
N SER A 17 3.99 -8.08 10.69
CA SER A 17 2.99 -7.53 11.60
C SER A 17 1.69 -8.35 11.66
N PHE A 18 1.37 -9.05 10.57
CA PHE A 18 0.11 -9.81 10.44
C PHE A 18 0.38 -11.23 9.96
N PRO A 19 0.99 -12.09 10.81
CA PRO A 19 1.31 -13.46 10.40
C PRO A 19 0.07 -14.36 10.23
N GLU A 20 -1.08 -13.94 10.74
CA GLU A 20 -2.31 -14.71 10.71
C GLU A 20 -3.11 -14.59 9.42
N ILE A 21 -2.82 -13.60 8.57
CA ILE A 21 -3.57 -13.31 7.34
C ILE A 21 -2.65 -13.45 6.12
N LEU A 22 -3.21 -13.69 4.95
CA LEU A 22 -2.43 -13.73 3.72
C LEU A 22 -1.96 -12.31 3.37
N VAL A 23 -0.66 -12.14 3.11
CA VAL A 23 -0.10 -10.85 2.66
C VAL A 23 0.74 -11.09 1.42
N LYS A 24 0.44 -10.37 0.34
CA LYS A 24 1.22 -10.45 -0.90
C LYS A 24 0.96 -9.23 -1.79
N GLY A 25 1.73 -9.10 -2.86
CA GLY A 25 1.43 -8.17 -3.93
C GLY A 25 0.11 -8.57 -4.62
N PHE A 26 -0.61 -7.58 -5.14
CA PHE A 26 -1.85 -7.86 -5.88
C PHE A 26 -1.52 -8.71 -7.10
N PRO A 27 -2.34 -9.73 -7.42
CA PRO A 27 -2.07 -10.58 -8.59
C PRO A 27 -2.03 -9.78 -9.89
N ASP A 28 -1.21 -10.22 -10.85
CA ASP A 28 -1.11 -9.57 -12.16
C ASP A 28 -2.47 -9.50 -12.88
N LYS A 29 -3.35 -10.45 -12.60
CA LYS A 29 -4.72 -10.47 -13.11
C LYS A 29 -5.69 -10.37 -11.94
N PRO A 30 -6.00 -9.15 -11.47
CA PRO A 30 -6.85 -8.96 -10.27
C PRO A 30 -8.21 -9.61 -10.38
N SER A 31 -8.80 -9.69 -11.58
CA SER A 31 -10.11 -10.30 -11.79
C SER A 31 -10.12 -11.81 -11.53
N GLU A 32 -8.96 -12.45 -11.50
CA GLU A 32 -8.81 -13.88 -11.21
C GLU A 32 -8.53 -14.15 -9.73
N PHE A 33 -8.40 -13.10 -8.91
CA PHE A 33 -8.15 -13.29 -7.49
C PHE A 33 -9.34 -13.93 -6.79
N ILE A 34 -9.08 -15.03 -6.10
CA ILE A 34 -10.08 -15.74 -5.29
C ILE A 34 -9.55 -15.81 -3.87
N LEU A 35 -10.36 -15.37 -2.88
CA LEU A 35 -9.97 -15.47 -1.49
C LEU A 35 -10.14 -16.90 -0.99
N LEU A 36 -9.01 -17.58 -0.74
CA LEU A 36 -9.01 -18.93 -0.18
C LEU A 36 -8.64 -18.96 1.31
N HIS A 37 -8.05 -17.88 1.83
CA HIS A 37 -7.65 -17.80 3.22
C HIS A 37 -8.88 -17.68 4.14
N GLN A 38 -8.81 -18.33 5.32
CA GLN A 38 -9.93 -18.33 6.27
C GLN A 38 -10.26 -16.94 6.82
N ILE A 39 -9.25 -16.11 7.05
CA ILE A 39 -9.41 -14.77 7.63
C ILE A 39 -9.58 -13.74 6.53
N GLY A 40 -8.64 -13.71 5.59
CA GLY A 40 -8.64 -12.74 4.51
C GLY A 40 -7.26 -12.54 3.90
N ALA A 41 -7.09 -11.40 3.25
CA ALA A 41 -5.85 -11.05 2.57
C ALA A 41 -5.58 -9.54 2.65
N LEU A 42 -4.31 -9.20 2.68
CA LEU A 42 -3.82 -7.83 2.47
C LEU A 42 -3.03 -7.85 1.16
N LEU A 43 -3.50 -7.10 0.17
CA LEU A 43 -2.92 -7.10 -1.17
C LEU A 43 -2.34 -5.72 -1.46
N VAL A 44 -1.09 -5.67 -1.88
CA VAL A 44 -0.35 -4.42 -2.08
C VAL A 44 -0.11 -4.18 -3.56
N HIS A 45 -0.37 -2.96 -4.03
CA HIS A 45 0.00 -2.58 -5.38
C HIS A 45 0.34 -1.10 -5.49
N TYR A 46 1.08 -0.77 -6.55
CA TYR A 46 1.42 0.60 -6.87
C TYR A 46 0.24 1.29 -7.55
N GLN A 47 -0.14 2.46 -7.03
CA GLN A 47 -1.31 3.20 -7.51
C GLN A 47 -0.95 4.24 -8.56
N GLY A 48 0.20 4.89 -8.42
CA GLY A 48 0.63 5.95 -9.32
C GLY A 48 1.61 6.91 -8.67
N SER A 49 2.08 7.87 -9.44
CA SER A 49 3.01 8.89 -8.96
C SER A 49 2.58 10.28 -9.42
N ASN A 50 2.92 11.27 -8.62
CA ASN A 50 2.84 12.68 -8.98
C ASN A 50 4.24 13.28 -8.90
N TYR A 51 4.55 14.18 -9.82
CA TYR A 51 5.87 14.78 -9.93
C TYR A 51 5.77 16.28 -9.79
N THR A 52 6.74 16.88 -9.07
CA THR A 52 6.97 18.31 -9.05
C THR A 52 8.37 18.58 -9.55
N ASN A 53 8.54 19.66 -10.30
CA ASN A 53 9.82 20.03 -10.89
C ASN A 53 10.31 21.34 -10.31
N SER A 54 11.64 21.41 -10.05
CA SER A 54 12.30 22.69 -9.81
C SER A 54 13.64 22.71 -10.56
N ASN A 55 13.99 23.88 -11.08
CA ASN A 55 15.26 24.09 -11.78
C ASN A 55 16.09 25.09 -10.99
N ALA A 56 17.36 24.75 -10.74
CA ALA A 56 18.29 25.64 -10.06
C ALA A 56 19.71 25.36 -10.57
N LEU A 57 20.35 26.37 -11.16
CA LEU A 57 21.77 26.33 -11.54
C LEU A 57 22.17 25.07 -12.35
N GLY A 58 21.37 24.70 -13.32
CA GLY A 58 21.67 23.55 -14.18
C GLY A 58 21.33 22.19 -13.58
N ILE A 59 20.58 22.20 -12.47
CA ILE A 59 20.11 20.97 -11.82
C ILE A 59 18.60 20.91 -11.94
N ILE A 60 18.07 19.76 -12.38
CA ILE A 60 16.64 19.47 -12.30
C ILE A 60 16.42 18.59 -11.09
N SER A 61 15.63 19.06 -10.15
CA SER A 61 15.18 18.29 -9.00
C SER A 61 13.70 18.00 -9.16
N GLN A 62 13.34 16.72 -9.11
CA GLN A 62 11.94 16.27 -9.16
C GLN A 62 11.61 15.59 -7.85
N GLU A 63 10.59 16.10 -7.17
CA GLU A 63 9.98 15.38 -6.08
C GLU A 63 8.94 14.44 -6.65
N ASN A 64 9.10 13.16 -6.38
CA ASN A 64 8.25 12.10 -6.90
C ASN A 64 7.45 11.51 -5.75
N LYS A 65 6.17 11.85 -5.70
CA LYS A 65 5.24 11.32 -4.71
C LYS A 65 4.62 10.06 -5.26
N LYS A 66 4.98 8.92 -4.69
CA LYS A 66 4.44 7.61 -5.07
C LYS A 66 3.30 7.23 -4.15
N GLU A 67 2.26 6.65 -4.73
CA GLU A 67 1.11 6.14 -3.97
C GLU A 67 1.03 4.64 -4.11
N PHE A 68 0.83 3.97 -2.98
CA PHE A 68 0.62 2.54 -2.91
C PHE A 68 -0.72 2.27 -2.22
N ALA A 69 -1.43 1.28 -2.71
CA ALA A 69 -2.71 0.88 -2.15
C ALA A 69 -2.58 -0.49 -1.49
N ILE A 70 -3.17 -0.59 -0.30
CA ILE A 70 -3.35 -1.87 0.38
C ILE A 70 -4.84 -2.20 0.28
N THR A 71 -5.16 -3.33 -0.34
CA THR A 71 -6.54 -3.83 -0.40
C THR A 71 -6.74 -4.81 0.74
N VAL A 72 -7.66 -4.48 1.63
CA VAL A 72 -8.06 -5.34 2.76
C VAL A 72 -9.25 -6.19 2.29
N VAL A 73 -9.07 -7.50 2.25
CA VAL A 73 -10.11 -8.45 1.83
C VAL A 73 -10.41 -9.35 3.01
N THR A 74 -11.63 -9.29 3.55
CA THR A 74 -12.00 -10.07 4.74
C THR A 74 -13.38 -10.68 4.61
N ARG A 75 -13.61 -11.73 5.39
CA ARG A 75 -14.94 -12.38 5.48
C ARG A 75 -15.85 -11.74 6.49
N ASN A 76 -15.31 -10.91 7.37
CA ASN A 76 -16.05 -10.20 8.40
C ASN A 76 -15.85 -8.69 8.24
N LEU A 77 -16.79 -7.91 8.73
CA LEU A 77 -16.71 -6.46 8.68
C LEU A 77 -16.36 -5.87 10.05
N ARG A 78 -17.23 -6.09 11.04
CA ARG A 78 -17.11 -5.51 12.39
C ARG A 78 -16.56 -6.47 13.42
N ALA A 79 -16.64 -7.76 13.15
CA ALA A 79 -16.20 -8.79 14.08
C ALA A 79 -14.68 -8.81 14.20
N ASN A 80 -14.18 -9.56 15.18
CA ASN A 80 -12.74 -9.76 15.34
C ASN A 80 -12.12 -10.29 14.06
N GLN A 81 -10.98 -9.76 13.65
CA GLN A 81 -10.33 -10.05 12.37
C GLN A 81 -11.18 -9.65 11.15
N GLY A 82 -12.04 -8.66 11.32
CA GLY A 82 -12.82 -8.10 10.23
C GLY A 82 -12.14 -6.90 9.55
N ALA A 83 -12.82 -6.35 8.55
CA ALA A 83 -12.26 -5.25 7.75
C ALA A 83 -11.91 -4.02 8.59
N TYR A 84 -12.78 -3.62 9.51
CA TYR A 84 -12.56 -2.42 10.31
C TYR A 84 -11.29 -2.54 11.15
N GLU A 85 -11.08 -3.68 11.78
CA GLU A 85 -9.88 -3.91 12.59
C GLU A 85 -8.62 -3.86 11.74
N TYR A 86 -8.61 -4.50 10.58
CA TYR A 86 -7.44 -4.48 9.69
C TYR A 86 -7.18 -3.10 9.10
N ILE A 87 -8.21 -2.33 8.76
CA ILE A 87 -8.02 -0.95 8.29
C ILE A 87 -7.25 -0.15 9.35
N ASP A 88 -7.72 -0.18 10.60
CA ASP A 88 -7.07 0.57 11.67
C ASP A 88 -5.65 0.06 11.94
N ASN A 89 -5.45 -1.24 11.98
CA ASN A 89 -4.15 -1.83 12.31
C ASN A 89 -3.13 -1.66 11.18
N VAL A 90 -3.55 -1.75 9.92
CA VAL A 90 -2.66 -1.49 8.79
C VAL A 90 -2.20 -0.03 8.80
N LYS A 91 -3.12 0.90 9.05
CA LYS A 91 -2.75 2.32 9.18
C LYS A 91 -1.74 2.53 10.32
N ALA A 92 -1.96 1.89 11.45
CA ALA A 92 -1.04 2.01 12.59
C ALA A 92 0.35 1.45 12.28
N VAL A 93 0.44 0.33 11.56
CA VAL A 93 1.71 -0.33 11.22
C VAL A 93 2.48 0.43 10.15
N LEU A 94 1.80 0.89 9.10
CA LEU A 94 2.47 1.50 7.94
C LEU A 94 2.71 2.99 8.09
N THR A 95 1.93 3.72 8.90
CA THR A 95 2.17 5.15 9.09
C THR A 95 3.53 5.35 9.75
N GLY A 96 4.40 6.09 9.07
CA GLY A 96 5.76 6.35 9.53
C GLY A 96 6.77 5.28 9.17
N PHE A 97 6.37 4.16 8.57
CA PHE A 97 7.31 3.17 8.04
C PHE A 97 8.11 3.80 6.90
N GLN A 98 9.42 3.64 6.93
CA GLN A 98 10.31 4.27 5.96
C GLN A 98 11.09 3.23 5.19
N PRO A 99 10.69 2.90 3.95
CA PRO A 99 11.51 2.09 3.06
C PRO A 99 12.83 2.81 2.74
N ASP A 100 13.86 2.05 2.38
CA ASP A 100 15.16 2.63 2.06
C ASP A 100 15.06 3.65 0.93
N GLU A 101 15.77 4.77 1.08
CA GLU A 101 15.84 5.86 0.09
C GLU A 101 14.50 6.57 -0.14
N CYS A 102 13.54 6.41 0.77
CA CYS A 102 12.24 7.04 0.67
C CYS A 102 11.94 7.87 1.91
N SER A 103 10.96 8.74 1.83
CA SER A 103 10.35 9.34 3.01
C SER A 103 9.49 8.30 3.74
N LYS A 104 8.98 8.69 4.91
CA LYS A 104 8.04 7.84 5.66
C LYS A 104 6.70 7.76 4.95
N LEU A 105 6.08 6.58 5.02
CA LEU A 105 4.71 6.40 4.51
C LEU A 105 3.71 7.20 5.33
N MET A 106 2.79 7.85 4.62
CA MET A 106 1.70 8.61 5.23
C MET A 106 0.37 8.16 4.62
N PRO A 107 -0.67 7.96 5.42
CA PRO A 107 -1.98 7.58 4.89
C PRO A 107 -2.62 8.76 4.16
N LEU A 108 -3.27 8.49 3.04
CA LEU A 108 -4.02 9.50 2.28
C LEU A 108 -5.51 9.37 2.48
N LYS A 109 -6.02 8.15 2.31
CA LYS A 109 -7.46 7.87 2.45
C LYS A 109 -7.68 6.38 2.58
N ASP A 110 -8.82 6.00 3.10
CA ASP A 110 -9.35 4.64 2.97
C ASP A 110 -10.77 4.72 2.42
N TYR A 111 -11.24 3.63 1.82
CA TYR A 111 -12.51 3.65 1.10
C TYR A 111 -13.05 2.24 0.88
N PHE A 112 -14.37 2.15 0.79
CA PHE A 112 -15.06 0.91 0.45
C PHE A 112 -14.85 0.60 -1.04
N ILE A 113 -14.58 -0.66 -1.37
CA ILE A 113 -14.47 -1.12 -2.75
C ILE A 113 -15.70 -1.96 -3.13
N SER A 114 -15.94 -3.06 -2.41
CA SER A 114 -17.01 -3.97 -2.76
C SER A 114 -17.36 -4.93 -1.62
N GLU A 115 -18.53 -5.52 -1.72
CA GLU A 115 -18.94 -6.66 -0.91
C GLU A 115 -19.61 -7.67 -1.84
N ASN A 116 -19.14 -8.91 -1.82
CA ASN A 116 -19.70 -9.99 -2.63
C ASN A 116 -19.73 -11.26 -1.79
N SER A 117 -20.93 -11.81 -1.58
CA SER A 117 -21.11 -13.06 -0.85
C SER A 117 -20.42 -13.09 0.51
N GLY A 118 -20.51 -11.99 1.25
CA GLY A 118 -19.91 -11.86 2.58
C GLY A 118 -18.42 -11.55 2.57
N ILE A 119 -17.82 -11.31 1.43
CA ILE A 119 -16.41 -10.89 1.33
C ILE A 119 -16.36 -9.39 1.12
N TRP A 120 -15.74 -8.68 2.07
CA TRP A 120 -15.62 -7.23 2.11
C TRP A 120 -14.25 -6.79 1.60
N GLN A 121 -14.24 -5.77 0.75
CA GLN A 121 -13.00 -5.19 0.24
C GLN A 121 -12.95 -3.70 0.53
N TYR A 122 -11.87 -3.25 1.15
CA TYR A 122 -11.56 -1.84 1.38
C TYR A 122 -10.16 -1.54 0.88
N GLY A 123 -9.97 -0.32 0.40
CA GLY A 123 -8.65 0.16 0.00
C GLY A 123 -8.11 1.16 1.01
N ILE A 124 -6.80 1.15 1.21
CA ILE A 124 -6.09 2.16 1.99
C ILE A 124 -4.94 2.66 1.12
N ASN A 125 -4.94 3.95 0.81
CA ASN A 125 -3.88 4.55 0.01
C ASN A 125 -2.88 5.25 0.92
N PHE A 126 -1.60 4.98 0.67
CA PHE A 126 -0.47 5.61 1.34
C PHE A 126 0.40 6.31 0.30
N SER A 127 1.11 7.34 0.74
CA SER A 127 2.11 7.99 -0.11
C SER A 127 3.46 8.03 0.57
N LEU A 128 4.50 8.03 -0.25
CA LEU A 128 5.85 8.37 0.16
C LEU A 128 6.50 9.19 -0.95
N THR A 129 7.61 9.84 -0.62
CA THR A 129 8.30 10.72 -1.54
C THR A 129 9.70 10.20 -1.80
N THR A 130 10.10 10.24 -3.07
CA THR A 130 11.49 10.06 -3.49
C THR A 130 11.90 11.30 -4.28
N THR A 131 13.19 11.59 -4.33
CA THR A 131 13.69 12.74 -5.05
C THR A 131 14.64 12.28 -6.14
N ASN A 132 14.36 12.69 -7.39
CA ASN A 132 15.25 12.50 -8.51
C ASN A 132 15.97 13.81 -8.82
N ILE A 133 17.29 13.76 -8.93
CA ILE A 133 18.13 14.93 -9.23
C ILE A 133 18.96 14.60 -10.46
N GLN A 134 18.90 15.49 -11.46
CA GLN A 134 19.71 15.37 -12.67
C GLN A 134 20.55 16.61 -12.89
N ASN A 135 21.83 16.40 -13.20
CA ASN A 135 22.76 17.47 -13.56
C ASN A 135 22.86 17.59 -15.09
N TYR A 136 22.92 18.81 -15.57
CA TYR A 136 23.15 19.10 -16.98
C TYR A 136 24.59 19.57 -17.22
#